data_2c7b455eaa2d735ee4e11e484f5a2c5b
#
_entry.id   2c7b455eaa2d735ee4e11e484f5a2c5b
#
_cell.length_a   1.000
_cell.length_b   1.000
_cell.length_c   1.000
_cell.angle_alpha   90.00
_cell.angle_beta   90.00
_cell.angle_gamma   90.00
#
_symmetry.space_group_name_H-M   'P 1'
#
loop_
_entity.id
_entity.type
_entity.pdbx_description
1 polymer ?
#
loop_
_entity_poly.entity_id
_entity_poly.type
_entity_poly.pdbx_seq_one_letter_code
_entity_poly.pdbx_strand_id
1 'polypeptide(L)'
;MNSLIISTKDIKKFIISVLIPIVIGFSSNFISEIISKTDTNFQYLELIKPGFFPPPYIFPIIWTILYILMGISAYLVSKKDLNSLKVRDAMFYYYLQLGLNFIWSILFFGLELRLTSLVVIGIMIVVVTVMIIKFTKVDKRAAYLNLLYLAWLFYAFFLNYVIWSINR
;
A
#
# COMPACT_ATOMS: atom_id res chain seq x y z
N MET A 1 32.92 22.81 1.60
CA MET A 1 31.49 23.11 1.81
C MET A 1 30.76 22.71 0.52
N ASN A 2 30.33 21.44 0.40
CA ASN A 2 29.57 21.01 -0.79
C ASN A 2 28.15 21.56 -0.65
N SER A 3 27.83 22.57 -1.45
CA SER A 3 26.50 23.10 -1.59
C SER A 3 25.59 21.93 -2.06
N LEU A 4 24.62 21.54 -1.24
CA LEU A 4 23.54 20.64 -1.60
C LEU A 4 22.62 21.36 -2.62
N ILE A 5 23.08 21.51 -3.86
CA ILE A 5 22.21 21.91 -4.95
C ILE A 5 21.36 20.67 -5.26
N ILE A 6 20.23 20.57 -4.58
CA ILE A 6 19.22 19.56 -4.91
C ILE A 6 18.71 19.95 -6.31
N SER A 7 18.99 19.10 -7.29
CA SER A 7 18.55 19.34 -8.67
C SER A 7 17.01 19.41 -8.72
N THR A 8 16.45 20.37 -9.46
CA THR A 8 15.00 20.47 -9.69
C THR A 8 14.42 19.18 -10.26
N LYS A 9 15.20 18.39 -11.01
CA LYS A 9 14.84 17.06 -11.50
C LYS A 9 14.67 16.04 -10.36
N ASP A 10 15.52 16.10 -9.33
CA ASP A 10 15.43 15.22 -8.15
C ASP A 10 14.19 15.53 -7.32
N ILE A 11 13.86 16.83 -7.16
CA ILE A 11 12.65 17.27 -6.45
C ILE A 11 11.39 16.76 -7.18
N LYS A 12 11.31 16.96 -8.50
CA LYS A 12 10.18 16.46 -9.29
C LYS A 12 10.03 14.94 -9.18
N LYS A 13 11.13 14.19 -9.29
CA LYS A 13 11.12 12.73 -9.15
C LYS A 13 10.66 12.29 -7.77
N PHE A 14 11.10 12.97 -6.71
CA PHE A 14 10.65 12.73 -5.35
C PHE A 14 9.14 12.95 -5.19
N ILE A 15 8.63 14.11 -5.61
CA ILE A 15 7.21 14.45 -5.52
C ILE A 15 6.37 13.42 -6.28
N ILE A 16 6.73 13.10 -7.52
CA ILE A 16 6.01 12.10 -8.33
C ILE A 16 6.01 10.74 -7.63
N SER A 17 7.14 10.30 -7.09
CA SER A 17 7.25 9.01 -6.39
C SER A 17 6.33 8.93 -5.16
N VAL A 18 6.16 10.04 -4.43
CA VAL A 18 5.26 10.12 -3.26
C VAL A 18 3.80 10.21 -3.69
N LEU A 19 3.50 10.94 -4.75
CA LEU A 19 2.13 11.12 -5.23
C LEU A 19 1.54 9.84 -5.82
N ILE A 20 2.32 9.02 -6.52
CA ILE A 20 1.82 7.79 -7.17
C ILE A 20 1.05 6.88 -6.20
N PRO A 21 1.61 6.41 -5.08
CA PRO A 21 0.86 5.53 -4.18
C PRO A 21 -0.34 6.22 -3.52
N ILE A 22 -0.25 7.52 -3.22
CA ILE A 22 -1.35 8.30 -2.67
C ILE A 22 -2.51 8.35 -3.66
N VAL A 23 -2.25 8.71 -4.91
CA VAL A 23 -3.28 8.79 -5.96
C VAL A 23 -3.90 7.41 -6.20
N ILE A 24 -3.10 6.34 -6.26
CA ILE A 24 -3.59 4.97 -6.44
C ILE A 24 -4.52 4.58 -5.29
N GLY A 25 -4.13 4.83 -4.04
CA GLY A 25 -4.94 4.48 -2.88
C GLY A 25 -6.26 5.25 -2.80
N PHE A 26 -6.22 6.58 -2.97
CA PHE A 26 -7.44 7.39 -2.97
C PHE A 26 -8.35 7.07 -4.16
N SER A 27 -7.80 6.85 -5.36
CA SER A 27 -8.58 6.43 -6.53
C SER A 27 -9.27 5.09 -6.31
N SER A 28 -8.58 4.13 -5.68
CA SER A 28 -9.15 2.83 -5.35
C SER A 28 -10.33 2.93 -4.38
N ASN A 29 -10.20 3.77 -3.33
CA ASN A 29 -11.29 4.05 -2.38
C ASN A 29 -12.48 4.70 -3.09
N PHE A 30 -12.24 5.73 -3.88
CA PHE A 30 -13.27 6.43 -4.63
C PHE A 30 -14.02 5.52 -5.61
N ILE A 31 -13.30 4.65 -6.33
CA ILE A 31 -13.91 3.65 -7.22
C ILE A 31 -14.75 2.64 -6.42
N SER A 32 -14.27 2.21 -5.25
CA SER A 32 -15.02 1.31 -4.37
C SER A 32 -16.35 1.92 -3.95
N GLU A 33 -16.37 3.21 -3.59
CA GLU A 33 -17.59 3.95 -3.22
C GLU A 33 -18.57 4.11 -4.39
N ILE A 34 -18.06 4.32 -5.62
CA ILE A 34 -18.91 4.34 -6.82
C ILE A 34 -19.57 2.99 -7.06
N ILE A 35 -18.82 1.89 -6.93
CA ILE A 35 -19.32 0.54 -7.18
C ILE A 35 -20.35 0.13 -6.13
N SER A 36 -20.05 0.32 -4.86
CA SER A 36 -20.93 -0.03 -3.75
C SER A 36 -22.09 0.96 -3.54
N LYS A 37 -21.97 2.17 -4.11
CA LYS A 37 -22.88 3.32 -3.89
C LYS A 37 -22.97 3.74 -2.42
N THR A 38 -21.97 3.44 -1.63
CA THR A 38 -21.92 3.69 -0.18
C THR A 38 -20.52 4.12 0.22
N ASP A 39 -20.41 5.07 1.16
CA ASP A 39 -19.15 5.49 1.76
C ASP A 39 -18.45 4.34 2.48
N THR A 40 -17.16 4.18 2.28
CA THR A 40 -16.40 3.05 2.84
C THR A 40 -16.32 3.06 4.37
N ASN A 41 -16.35 4.24 5.01
CA ASN A 41 -16.39 4.33 6.47
C ASN A 41 -17.76 3.87 7.00
N PHE A 42 -18.85 4.22 6.31
CA PHE A 42 -20.19 3.78 6.66
C PHE A 42 -20.31 2.27 6.53
N GLN A 43 -19.86 1.68 5.40
CA GLN A 43 -19.82 0.23 5.23
C GLN A 43 -19.05 -0.47 6.35
N TYR A 44 -17.89 0.08 6.73
CA TYR A 44 -17.10 -0.49 7.82
C TYR A 44 -17.83 -0.42 9.17
N LEU A 45 -18.63 0.62 9.41
CA LEU A 45 -19.44 0.74 10.64
C LEU A 45 -20.56 -0.31 10.71
N GLU A 46 -21.17 -0.65 9.58
CA GLU A 46 -22.24 -1.65 9.49
C GLU A 46 -21.76 -3.11 9.64
N LEU A 47 -20.46 -3.37 9.43
CA LEU A 47 -19.91 -4.72 9.60
C LEU A 47 -20.05 -5.21 11.03
N ILE A 48 -20.49 -6.46 11.19
CA ILE A 48 -20.40 -7.15 12.47
C ILE A 48 -18.92 -7.40 12.78
N LYS A 49 -18.45 -6.84 13.89
CA LYS A 49 -17.03 -6.90 14.28
C LYS A 49 -16.86 -6.84 15.80
N PRO A 50 -15.80 -7.48 16.35
CA PRO A 50 -15.45 -7.39 17.76
C PRO A 50 -15.13 -5.95 18.18
N GLY A 51 -15.39 -5.62 19.47
CA GLY A 51 -15.17 -4.26 20.01
C GLY A 51 -13.71 -3.78 20.04
N PHE A 52 -12.73 -4.67 19.82
CA PHE A 52 -11.30 -4.29 19.73
C PHE A 52 -10.87 -3.83 18.33
N PHE A 53 -11.79 -3.81 17.34
CA PHE A 53 -11.49 -3.31 16.00
C PHE A 53 -11.28 -1.80 16.03
N PRO A 54 -10.34 -1.28 15.22
CA PRO A 54 -10.05 0.14 15.19
C PRO A 54 -11.25 0.93 14.65
N PRO A 55 -11.46 2.16 15.12
CA PRO A 55 -12.49 3.03 14.57
C PRO A 55 -12.14 3.40 13.11
N PRO A 56 -13.15 3.69 12.25
CA PRO A 56 -12.95 3.86 10.81
C PRO A 56 -11.96 4.96 10.44
N TYR A 57 -11.86 6.05 11.20
CA TYR A 57 -10.94 7.15 10.92
C TYR A 57 -9.45 6.78 11.04
N ILE A 58 -9.12 5.67 11.69
CA ILE A 58 -7.72 5.18 11.80
C ILE A 58 -7.19 4.72 10.43
N PHE A 59 -8.03 4.11 9.58
CA PHE A 59 -7.60 3.58 8.29
C PHE A 59 -7.04 4.65 7.36
N PRO A 60 -7.74 5.77 7.05
CA PRO A 60 -7.18 6.78 6.15
C PRO A 60 -5.90 7.42 6.71
N ILE A 61 -5.76 7.57 8.04
CA ILE A 61 -4.54 8.09 8.65
C ILE A 61 -3.37 7.15 8.40
N ILE A 62 -3.52 5.86 8.76
CA ILE A 62 -2.45 4.88 8.61
C ILE A 62 -2.09 4.69 7.13
N TRP A 63 -3.08 4.53 6.24
CA TRP A 63 -2.82 4.37 4.82
C TRP A 63 -2.10 5.56 4.20
N THR A 64 -2.45 6.78 4.59
CA THR A 64 -1.75 7.99 4.11
C THR A 64 -0.27 7.95 4.52
N ILE A 65 0.03 7.62 5.78
CA ILE A 65 1.41 7.48 6.27
C ILE A 65 2.15 6.40 5.46
N LEU A 66 1.52 5.23 5.26
CA LEU A 66 2.11 4.11 4.52
C LEU A 66 2.38 4.49 3.06
N TYR A 67 1.45 5.16 2.37
CA TYR A 67 1.66 5.61 0.99
C TYR A 67 2.82 6.62 0.87
N ILE A 68 2.96 7.53 1.82
CA ILE A 68 4.11 8.45 1.87
C ILE A 68 5.42 7.65 2.03
N LEU A 69 5.48 6.70 2.96
CA LEU A 69 6.67 5.88 3.19
C LEU A 69 7.01 5.00 1.97
N MET A 70 6.00 4.41 1.31
CA MET A 70 6.17 3.68 0.05
C MET A 70 6.74 4.58 -1.04
N GLY A 71 6.23 5.79 -1.20
CA GLY A 71 6.71 6.75 -2.19
C GLY A 71 8.15 7.19 -1.95
N ILE A 72 8.52 7.49 -0.69
CA ILE A 72 9.90 7.79 -0.29
C ILE A 72 10.81 6.60 -0.60
N SER A 73 10.37 5.40 -0.26
CA SER A 73 11.09 4.16 -0.52
C SER A 73 11.34 3.93 -2.01
N ALA A 74 10.30 4.10 -2.83
CA ALA A 74 10.40 3.99 -4.29
C ALA A 74 11.36 5.03 -4.89
N TYR A 75 11.34 6.27 -4.38
CA TYR A 75 12.29 7.30 -4.77
C TYR A 75 13.74 6.87 -4.49
N LEU A 76 14.03 6.36 -3.28
CA LEU A 76 15.38 5.92 -2.90
C LEU A 76 15.91 4.82 -3.82
N VAL A 77 15.05 3.88 -4.23
CA VAL A 77 15.41 2.80 -5.17
C VAL A 77 15.55 3.34 -6.60
N SER A 78 14.59 4.12 -7.07
CA SER A 78 14.56 4.64 -8.44
C SER A 78 15.62 5.73 -8.71
N LYS A 79 16.21 6.31 -7.65
CA LYS A 79 17.35 7.24 -7.74
C LYS A 79 18.64 6.54 -8.17
N LYS A 80 18.73 5.23 -7.99
CA LYS A 80 19.85 4.41 -8.47
C LYS A 80 19.77 4.22 -9.98
N ASP A 81 20.76 3.55 -10.57
CA ASP A 81 20.79 3.30 -12.00
C ASP A 81 19.58 2.44 -12.44
N LEU A 82 18.67 3.06 -13.19
CA LEU A 82 17.46 2.40 -13.71
C LEU A 82 17.75 1.32 -14.78
N ASN A 83 18.95 1.31 -15.37
CA ASN A 83 19.36 0.26 -16.30
C ASN A 83 19.81 -1.01 -15.55
N SER A 84 20.07 -0.91 -14.26
CA SER A 84 20.40 -2.05 -13.42
C SER A 84 19.22 -3.03 -13.34
N LEU A 85 19.45 -4.30 -13.68
CA LEU A 85 18.44 -5.35 -13.53
C LEU A 85 17.91 -5.47 -12.11
N LYS A 86 18.78 -5.22 -11.09
CA LYS A 86 18.35 -5.25 -9.67
C LYS A 86 17.33 -4.16 -9.35
N VAL A 87 17.52 -2.95 -9.89
CA VAL A 87 16.59 -1.83 -9.69
C VAL A 87 15.28 -2.09 -10.42
N ARG A 88 15.32 -2.56 -11.66
CA ARG A 88 14.12 -2.89 -12.44
C ARG A 88 13.30 -4.00 -11.80
N ASP A 89 13.95 -5.05 -11.35
CA ASP A 89 13.31 -6.17 -10.66
C ASP A 89 12.68 -5.72 -9.33
N ALA A 90 13.39 -4.92 -8.54
CA ALA A 90 12.86 -4.34 -7.31
C ALA A 90 11.63 -3.45 -7.56
N MET A 91 11.67 -2.59 -8.56
CA MET A 91 10.55 -1.72 -8.93
C MET A 91 9.37 -2.47 -9.54
N PHE A 92 9.59 -3.61 -10.19
CA PHE A 92 8.51 -4.48 -10.64
C PHE A 92 7.63 -4.94 -9.46
N TYR A 93 8.22 -5.44 -8.38
CA TYR A 93 7.47 -5.85 -7.18
C TYR A 93 6.79 -4.66 -6.49
N TYR A 94 7.38 -3.47 -6.56
CA TYR A 94 6.77 -2.26 -6.06
C TYR A 94 5.47 -1.92 -6.81
N TYR A 95 5.48 -1.94 -8.14
CA TYR A 95 4.27 -1.67 -8.91
C TYR A 95 3.25 -2.80 -8.81
N LEU A 96 3.71 -4.04 -8.72
CA LEU A 96 2.83 -5.18 -8.53
C LEU A 96 2.04 -5.08 -7.21
N GLN A 97 2.71 -4.73 -6.10
CA GLN A 97 2.01 -4.56 -4.82
C GLN A 97 1.04 -3.36 -4.83
N LEU A 98 1.36 -2.26 -5.54
CA LEU A 98 0.42 -1.14 -5.70
C LEU A 98 -0.83 -1.56 -6.47
N GLY A 99 -0.68 -2.36 -7.52
CA GLY A 99 -1.81 -2.92 -8.26
C GLY A 99 -2.67 -3.85 -7.41
N LEU A 100 -2.06 -4.71 -6.61
CA LEU A 100 -2.78 -5.58 -5.67
C LEU A 100 -3.50 -4.78 -4.58
N ASN A 101 -2.87 -3.72 -4.07
CA ASN A 101 -3.47 -2.82 -3.10
C ASN A 101 -4.72 -2.11 -3.67
N PHE A 102 -4.61 -1.63 -4.91
CA PHE A 102 -5.73 -1.03 -5.65
C PHE A 102 -6.90 -2.01 -5.80
N ILE A 103 -6.63 -3.24 -6.22
CA ILE A 103 -7.63 -4.29 -6.43
C ILE A 103 -8.26 -4.71 -5.10
N TRP A 104 -7.48 -4.82 -4.04
CA TRP A 104 -7.96 -5.23 -2.71
C TRP A 104 -9.09 -4.33 -2.20
N SER A 105 -8.94 -3.01 -2.29
CA SER A 105 -9.94 -2.06 -1.84
C SER A 105 -11.27 -2.24 -2.60
N ILE A 106 -11.19 -2.42 -3.93
CA ILE A 106 -12.36 -2.65 -4.79
C ILE A 106 -13.05 -3.96 -4.43
N LEU A 107 -12.29 -5.02 -4.18
CA LEU A 107 -12.85 -6.31 -3.81
C LEU A 107 -13.51 -6.27 -2.42
N PHE A 108 -12.87 -5.59 -1.46
CA PHE A 108 -13.34 -5.58 -0.08
C PHE A 108 -14.56 -4.67 0.11
N PHE A 109 -14.47 -3.42 -0.35
CA PHE A 109 -15.51 -2.39 -0.17
C PHE A 109 -16.45 -2.28 -1.38
N GLY A 110 -15.91 -2.31 -2.60
CA GLY A 110 -16.71 -2.12 -3.81
C GLY A 110 -17.62 -3.31 -4.11
N LEU A 111 -17.06 -4.52 -4.12
CA LEU A 111 -17.76 -5.74 -4.51
C LEU A 111 -18.15 -6.64 -3.33
N GLU A 112 -17.74 -6.28 -2.12
CA GLU A 112 -17.98 -7.05 -0.88
C GLU A 112 -17.49 -8.52 -0.91
N LEU A 113 -16.57 -8.83 -1.83
CA LEU A 113 -15.97 -10.15 -2.00
C LEU A 113 -14.89 -10.41 -0.93
N ARG A 114 -15.32 -10.53 0.34
CA ARG A 114 -14.43 -10.56 1.52
C ARG A 114 -13.47 -11.73 1.54
N LEU A 115 -13.85 -12.91 1.03
CA LEU A 115 -12.94 -14.05 0.89
C LEU A 115 -11.88 -13.80 -0.19
N THR A 116 -12.29 -13.27 -1.35
CA THR A 116 -11.35 -12.95 -2.44
C THR A 116 -10.36 -11.87 -2.01
N SER A 117 -10.83 -10.84 -1.29
CA SER A 117 -9.97 -9.80 -0.75
C SER A 117 -8.98 -10.35 0.30
N LEU A 118 -9.39 -11.36 1.10
CA LEU A 118 -8.50 -12.06 2.03
C LEU A 118 -7.38 -12.82 1.29
N VAL A 119 -7.69 -13.46 0.19
CA VAL A 119 -6.67 -14.12 -0.65
C VAL A 119 -5.71 -13.10 -1.25
N VAL A 120 -6.23 -11.99 -1.77
CA VAL A 120 -5.42 -10.93 -2.38
C VAL A 120 -4.47 -10.30 -1.36
N ILE A 121 -4.91 -10.02 -0.12
CA ILE A 121 -4.02 -9.47 0.89
C ILE A 121 -2.97 -10.50 1.35
N GLY A 122 -3.29 -11.79 1.34
CA GLY A 122 -2.31 -12.86 1.57
C GLY A 122 -1.22 -12.88 0.49
N ILE A 123 -1.61 -12.79 -0.79
CA ILE A 123 -0.67 -12.66 -1.91
C ILE A 123 0.17 -11.38 -1.76
N MET A 124 -0.45 -10.27 -1.36
CA MET A 124 0.21 -8.98 -1.17
C MET A 124 1.30 -9.06 -0.08
N ILE A 125 1.08 -9.79 1.02
CA ILE A 125 2.11 -10.03 2.05
C ILE A 125 3.33 -10.72 1.44
N VAL A 126 3.15 -11.74 0.61
CA VAL A 126 4.25 -12.43 -0.08
C VAL A 126 4.99 -11.49 -1.02
N VAL A 127 4.27 -10.75 -1.86
CA VAL A 127 4.84 -9.80 -2.83
C VAL A 127 5.63 -8.70 -2.14
N VAL A 128 5.09 -8.12 -1.06
CA VAL A 128 5.76 -7.05 -0.28
C VAL A 128 6.99 -7.60 0.43
N THR A 129 6.95 -8.83 0.95
CA THR A 129 8.13 -9.48 1.54
C THR A 129 9.25 -9.63 0.52
N VAL A 130 8.92 -10.13 -0.69
CA VAL A 130 9.89 -10.23 -1.79
C VAL A 130 10.41 -8.84 -2.20
N MET A 131 9.54 -7.85 -2.30
CA MET A 131 9.91 -6.46 -2.59
C MET A 131 10.93 -5.93 -1.57
N ILE A 132 10.69 -6.11 -0.28
CA ILE A 132 11.60 -5.69 0.78
C ILE A 132 12.97 -6.37 0.62
N ILE A 133 13.01 -7.69 0.37
CA ILE A 133 14.25 -8.41 0.11
C ILE A 133 15.00 -7.86 -1.12
N LYS A 134 14.29 -7.51 -2.19
CA LYS A 134 14.89 -6.90 -3.38
C LYS A 134 15.40 -5.48 -3.08
N PHE A 135 14.65 -4.71 -2.32
CA PHE A 135 15.02 -3.36 -1.90
C PHE A 135 16.29 -3.35 -1.04
N THR A 136 16.50 -4.34 -0.14
CA THR A 136 17.76 -4.43 0.63
C THR A 136 18.99 -4.55 -0.25
N LYS A 137 18.85 -5.14 -1.45
CA LYS A 137 19.95 -5.30 -2.42
C LYS A 137 20.27 -4.02 -3.20
N VAL A 138 19.40 -3.00 -3.12
CA VAL A 138 19.53 -1.70 -3.82
C VAL A 138 19.79 -0.58 -2.82
N ASP A 139 18.91 -0.43 -1.83
CA ASP A 139 19.04 0.55 -0.74
C ASP A 139 18.33 0.02 0.51
N LYS A 140 19.11 -0.27 1.57
CA LYS A 140 18.58 -0.81 2.83
C LYS A 140 17.57 0.12 3.51
N ARG A 141 17.72 1.45 3.37
CA ARG A 141 16.80 2.43 3.95
C ARG A 141 15.42 2.31 3.32
N ALA A 142 15.36 2.11 2.00
CA ALA A 142 14.11 1.88 1.29
C ALA A 142 13.40 0.61 1.78
N ALA A 143 14.15 -0.45 2.06
CA ALA A 143 13.59 -1.68 2.61
C ALA A 143 12.98 -1.47 4.02
N TYR A 144 13.71 -0.79 4.91
CA TYR A 144 13.24 -0.55 6.28
C TYR A 144 11.95 0.28 6.36
N LEU A 145 11.77 1.27 5.46
CA LEU A 145 10.54 2.05 5.37
C LEU A 145 9.30 1.19 5.08
N ASN A 146 9.47 0.06 4.39
CA ASN A 146 8.37 -0.85 4.07
C ASN A 146 8.10 -1.92 5.14
N LEU A 147 8.89 -2.01 6.20
CA LEU A 147 8.62 -2.95 7.31
C LEU A 147 7.33 -2.56 8.05
N LEU A 148 7.08 -1.26 8.24
CA LEU A 148 5.83 -0.79 8.84
C LEU A 148 4.62 -1.17 7.98
N TYR A 149 4.76 -1.06 6.66
CA TYR A 149 3.73 -1.49 5.72
C TYR A 149 3.48 -3.00 5.81
N LEU A 150 4.54 -3.81 5.85
CA LEU A 150 4.40 -5.26 6.00
C LEU A 150 3.70 -5.64 7.33
N ALA A 151 4.06 -4.98 8.43
CA ALA A 151 3.40 -5.20 9.72
C ALA A 151 1.91 -4.84 9.66
N TRP A 152 1.57 -3.72 8.99
CA TRP A 152 0.18 -3.32 8.77
C TRP A 152 -0.59 -4.32 7.91
N LEU A 153 0.03 -4.91 6.89
CA LEU A 153 -0.61 -5.94 6.06
C LEU A 153 -0.96 -7.20 6.85
N PHE A 154 -0.11 -7.65 7.78
CA PHE A 154 -0.45 -8.77 8.66
C PHE A 154 -1.64 -8.42 9.56
N TYR A 155 -1.68 -7.21 10.11
CA TYR A 155 -2.81 -6.76 10.90
C TYR A 155 -4.10 -6.65 10.06
N ALA A 156 -4.03 -6.06 8.88
CA ALA A 156 -5.15 -5.96 7.96
C ALA A 156 -5.65 -7.34 7.46
N PHE A 157 -4.73 -8.30 7.26
CA PHE A 157 -5.08 -9.68 6.95
C PHE A 157 -5.90 -10.32 8.09
N PHE A 158 -5.46 -10.14 9.33
CA PHE A 158 -6.18 -10.61 10.50
C PHE A 158 -7.58 -9.97 10.59
N LEU A 159 -7.69 -8.65 10.42
CA LEU A 159 -8.99 -7.95 10.42
C LEU A 159 -9.90 -8.49 9.30
N ASN A 160 -9.39 -8.64 8.08
CA ASN A 160 -10.13 -9.15 6.94
C ASN A 160 -10.61 -10.59 7.19
N TYR A 161 -9.78 -11.44 7.78
CA TYR A 161 -10.14 -12.80 8.15
C TYR A 161 -11.30 -12.82 9.15
N VAL A 162 -11.23 -12.04 10.21
CA VAL A 162 -12.29 -11.97 11.23
C VAL A 162 -13.59 -11.45 10.62
N ILE A 163 -13.53 -10.37 9.83
CA ILE A 163 -14.70 -9.81 9.15
C ILE A 163 -15.32 -10.86 8.23
N TRP A 164 -14.52 -11.55 7.40
CA TRP A 164 -15.01 -12.61 6.55
C TRP A 164 -15.66 -13.75 7.33
N SER A 165 -15.06 -14.18 8.44
CA SER A 165 -15.56 -15.32 9.22
C SER A 165 -16.89 -15.05 9.91
N ILE A 166 -17.17 -13.78 10.31
CA ILE A 166 -18.38 -13.39 11.04
C ILE A 166 -19.50 -12.92 10.10
N ASN A 167 -19.16 -12.31 8.96
CA ASN A 167 -20.12 -11.75 7.99
C ASN A 167 -20.29 -12.66 6.74
N ARG A 168 -20.34 -13.96 6.94
CA ARG A 168 -20.61 -14.95 5.85
C ARG A 168 -22.06 -14.92 5.42
#